data_800278b14827719bf386eec78e3ebb25
#
_entry.id   800278b14827719bf386eec78e3ebb25
#
_cell.length_a   1.000
_cell.length_b   1.000
_cell.length_c   1.000
_cell.angle_alpha   90.00
_cell.angle_beta   90.00
_cell.angle_gamma   90.00
#
_symmetry.space_group_name_H-M   'P 1'
#
loop_
_entity.id
_entity.type
_entity.pdbx_description
1 polymer ?
#
loop_
_entity_poly.entity_id
_entity_poly.type
_entity_poly.pdbx_seq_one_letter_code
_entity_poly.pdbx_strand_id
1 'polypeptide(L)'
;MLYLDDIKVEFESQEFKGTHIGISPDKDKSVLFLESVRSTQTVRCPYCGGSVYIYENGQVKLKDIPIQRGTTHIWNFFIHRYQCNCCHETFTEEIPFKYPGTRIAYRAANWIKGFLPQKMSIKAIQELTGIHWDTIRKVQREIMDESIWKREKC
;
A
#
# COMPACT_ATOMS: atom_id res chain seq x y z
N MET A 1 -16.51 4.30 -14.38
CA MET A 1 -16.54 5.56 -13.60
C MET A 1 -17.08 5.42 -12.19
N LEU A 2 -18.13 4.64 -11.99
CA LEU A 2 -18.63 4.26 -10.65
C LEU A 2 -17.55 3.64 -9.76
N TYR A 3 -16.64 2.90 -10.33
CA TYR A 3 -15.62 2.13 -9.61
C TYR A 3 -14.53 2.98 -8.93
N LEU A 4 -14.19 4.15 -9.48
CA LEU A 4 -13.17 5.02 -8.89
C LEU A 4 -13.69 5.73 -7.64
N ASP A 5 -14.96 6.10 -7.63
CA ASP A 5 -15.59 6.72 -6.47
C ASP A 5 -15.78 5.69 -5.33
N ASP A 6 -16.17 4.46 -5.67
CA ASP A 6 -16.30 3.37 -4.70
C ASP A 6 -14.95 3.02 -4.06
N ILE A 7 -13.89 2.97 -4.86
CA ILE A 7 -12.52 2.73 -4.36
C ILE A 7 -12.01 3.90 -3.53
N LYS A 8 -12.32 5.11 -3.93
CA LYS A 8 -11.98 6.31 -3.17
C LYS A 8 -12.54 6.23 -1.75
N VAL A 9 -13.79 5.81 -1.59
CA VAL A 9 -14.43 5.64 -0.28
C VAL A 9 -13.70 4.57 0.56
N GLU A 10 -13.27 3.47 -0.06
CA GLU A 10 -12.54 2.39 0.63
C GLU A 10 -11.20 2.87 1.21
N PHE A 11 -10.51 3.78 0.54
CA PHE A 11 -9.23 4.31 0.99
C PHE A 11 -9.34 5.62 1.79
N GLU A 12 -10.49 6.27 1.78
CA GLU A 12 -10.73 7.41 2.67
C GLU A 12 -10.96 6.90 4.09
N SER A 13 -9.97 7.10 4.92
CA SER A 13 -10.03 6.82 6.35
C SER A 13 -9.96 8.14 7.13
N GLN A 14 -10.09 8.07 8.46
CA GLN A 14 -9.85 9.23 9.32
C GLN A 14 -8.39 9.73 9.24
N GLU A 15 -7.50 8.92 8.71
CA GLU A 15 -6.06 9.21 8.63
C GLU A 15 -5.65 9.80 7.29
N PHE A 16 -6.36 9.47 6.21
CA PHE A 16 -6.07 9.93 4.86
C PHE A 16 -7.32 10.39 4.15
N LYS A 17 -7.19 11.47 3.39
CA LYS A 17 -8.27 12.05 2.60
C LYS A 17 -7.85 12.12 1.13
N GLY A 18 -8.74 11.69 0.24
CA GLY A 18 -8.57 11.84 -1.20
C GLY A 18 -8.64 13.30 -1.62
N THR A 19 -7.69 13.76 -2.42
CA THR A 19 -7.63 15.16 -2.90
C THR A 19 -8.05 15.28 -4.35
N HIS A 20 -7.49 14.44 -5.21
CA HIS A 20 -7.82 14.46 -6.64
C HIS A 20 -7.40 13.16 -7.32
N ILE A 21 -7.89 12.95 -8.54
CA ILE A 21 -7.54 11.82 -9.38
C ILE A 21 -6.84 12.35 -10.63
N GLY A 22 -5.63 11.85 -10.89
CA GLY A 22 -4.91 12.10 -12.12
C GLY A 22 -5.01 10.90 -13.07
N ILE A 23 -5.24 11.18 -14.34
CA ILE A 23 -5.25 10.14 -15.39
C ILE A 23 -4.14 10.51 -16.38
N SER A 24 -3.30 9.54 -16.75
CA SER A 24 -2.26 9.77 -17.75
C SER A 24 -2.88 10.04 -19.14
N PRO A 25 -2.17 10.74 -20.03
CA PRO A 25 -2.66 11.02 -21.39
C PRO A 25 -3.05 9.76 -22.16
N ASP A 26 -2.31 8.67 -21.98
CA ASP A 26 -2.55 7.38 -22.63
C ASP A 26 -3.62 6.53 -21.93
N LYS A 27 -4.19 7.01 -20.85
CA LYS A 27 -5.18 6.31 -20.01
C LYS A 27 -4.70 4.94 -19.48
N ASP A 28 -3.40 4.70 -19.48
CA ASP A 28 -2.79 3.48 -18.96
C ASP A 28 -2.52 3.53 -17.45
N LYS A 29 -2.56 4.72 -16.86
CA LYS A 29 -2.37 4.94 -15.43
C LYS A 29 -3.45 5.84 -14.85
N SER A 30 -3.98 5.42 -13.71
CA SER A 30 -4.87 6.22 -12.88
C SER A 30 -4.22 6.39 -11.52
N VAL A 31 -4.06 7.62 -11.07
CA VAL A 31 -3.42 7.93 -9.80
C VAL A 31 -4.41 8.65 -8.90
N LEU A 32 -4.74 8.08 -7.76
CA LEU A 32 -5.49 8.74 -6.71
C LEU A 32 -4.51 9.31 -5.69
N PHE A 33 -4.61 10.62 -5.44
CA PHE A 33 -3.79 11.32 -4.48
C PHE A 33 -4.51 11.40 -3.13
N LEU A 34 -3.81 11.02 -2.07
CA LEU A 34 -4.32 11.02 -0.70
C LEU A 34 -3.36 11.79 0.19
N GLU A 35 -3.91 12.62 1.09
CA GLU A 35 -3.15 13.37 2.07
C GLU A 35 -3.43 12.87 3.48
N SER A 36 -2.39 12.86 4.32
CA SER A 36 -2.55 12.60 5.74
C SER A 36 -3.32 13.75 6.41
N VAL A 37 -4.34 13.39 7.19
CA VAL A 37 -5.12 14.34 7.99
C VAL A 37 -4.81 14.22 9.48
N ARG A 38 -3.80 13.42 9.86
CA ARG A 38 -3.40 13.25 11.26
C ARG A 38 -2.86 14.56 11.83
N SER A 39 -3.33 14.90 13.02
CA SER A 39 -2.77 15.99 13.80
C SER A 39 -1.53 15.52 14.56
N THR A 40 -0.48 16.34 14.61
CA THR A 40 0.71 16.07 15.43
C THR A 40 0.38 15.91 16.91
N GLN A 41 -0.74 16.51 17.36
CA GLN A 41 -1.20 16.41 18.76
C GLN A 41 -1.65 14.99 19.13
N THR A 42 -2.13 14.21 18.16
CA THR A 42 -2.61 12.83 18.37
C THR A 42 -1.54 11.77 18.13
N VAL A 43 -0.45 12.12 17.45
CA VAL A 43 0.65 11.20 17.16
C VAL A 43 1.63 11.18 18.32
N ARG A 44 2.05 9.99 18.71
CA ARG A 44 3.05 9.78 19.77
C ARG A 44 4.22 8.95 19.26
N CYS A 45 5.40 9.19 19.79
CA CYS A 45 6.58 8.42 19.45
C CYS A 45 6.39 6.95 19.80
N PRO A 46 6.63 6.01 18.85
CA PRO A 46 6.49 4.59 19.12
C PRO A 46 7.59 4.04 20.04
N TYR A 47 8.67 4.79 20.24
CA TYR A 47 9.82 4.36 21.05
C TYR A 47 9.74 4.84 22.50
N CYS A 48 9.28 6.06 22.76
CA CYS A 48 9.23 6.64 24.10
C CYS A 48 7.88 7.22 24.52
N GLY A 49 6.91 7.28 23.62
CA GLY A 49 5.59 7.88 23.87
C GLY A 49 5.57 9.41 23.96
N GLY A 50 6.68 10.08 23.63
CA GLY A 50 6.78 11.52 23.68
C GLY A 50 6.06 12.23 22.53
N SER A 51 5.95 13.56 22.65
CA SER A 51 5.39 14.39 21.60
C SER A 51 6.31 14.44 20.38
N VAL A 52 5.72 14.69 19.21
CA VAL A 52 6.43 14.67 17.94
C VAL A 52 6.15 15.93 17.13
N TYR A 53 7.02 16.22 16.17
CA TYR A 53 6.79 17.27 15.17
C TYR A 53 7.07 16.71 13.77
N ILE A 54 6.52 17.38 12.75
CA ILE A 54 6.75 17.00 11.36
C ILE A 54 8.18 17.38 10.97
N TYR A 55 8.99 16.37 10.69
CA TYR A 55 10.39 16.54 10.28
C TYR A 55 10.51 16.80 8.78
N GLU A 56 9.81 16.00 7.97
CA GLU A 56 9.75 16.17 6.53
C GLU A 56 8.46 15.56 5.96
N ASN A 57 8.13 15.92 4.73
CA ASN A 57 7.03 15.33 3.98
C ASN A 57 7.57 14.36 2.94
N GLY A 58 6.84 13.28 2.69
CA GLY A 58 7.22 12.27 1.71
C GLY A 58 6.02 11.79 0.90
N GLN A 59 6.30 10.93 -0.05
CA GLN A 59 5.30 10.30 -0.89
C GLN A 59 5.55 8.80 -0.96
N VAL A 60 4.47 8.02 -0.87
CA VAL A 60 4.50 6.58 -1.09
C VAL A 60 3.46 6.23 -2.14
N LYS A 61 3.89 5.48 -3.15
CA LYS A 61 3.02 5.00 -4.23
C LYS A 61 2.76 3.52 -4.03
N LEU A 62 1.47 3.16 -3.97
CA LEU A 62 1.04 1.77 -3.91
C LEU A 62 0.34 1.40 -5.20
N LYS A 63 0.71 0.27 -5.79
CA LYS A 63 -0.04 -0.34 -6.88
C LYS A 63 -1.21 -1.13 -6.34
N ASP A 64 -2.33 -1.04 -7.03
CA ASP A 64 -3.55 -1.78 -6.71
C ASP A 64 -3.95 -2.67 -7.88
N ILE A 65 -5.00 -3.46 -7.68
CA ILE A 65 -5.58 -4.28 -8.75
C ILE A 65 -6.09 -3.40 -9.89
N PRO A 66 -5.89 -3.80 -11.15
CA PRO A 66 -6.46 -3.07 -12.26
C PRO A 66 -7.98 -3.26 -12.29
N ILE A 67 -8.70 -2.15 -12.20
CA ILE A 67 -10.16 -2.12 -12.31
C ILE A 67 -10.56 -2.18 -13.77
N GLN A 68 -9.76 -1.56 -14.62
CA GLN A 68 -9.92 -1.55 -16.05
C GLN A 68 -8.76 -2.28 -16.71
N ARG A 69 -9.05 -3.17 -17.66
CA ARG A 69 -8.02 -3.89 -18.40
C ARG A 69 -7.06 -2.92 -19.09
N GLY A 70 -5.76 -3.12 -18.84
CA GLY A 70 -4.71 -2.28 -19.40
C GLY A 70 -4.45 -0.97 -18.65
N THR A 71 -5.17 -0.70 -17.55
CA THR A 71 -4.96 0.48 -16.72
C THR A 71 -4.34 0.09 -15.37
N THR A 72 -3.19 0.66 -15.06
CA THR A 72 -2.58 0.50 -13.74
C THR A 72 -3.15 1.52 -12.77
N HIS A 73 -3.66 1.07 -11.63
CA HIS A 73 -4.15 1.94 -10.56
C HIS A 73 -3.07 2.14 -9.51
N ILE A 74 -2.79 3.41 -9.20
CA ILE A 74 -1.76 3.80 -8.24
C ILE A 74 -2.41 4.70 -7.20
N TRP A 75 -2.14 4.40 -5.94
CA TRP A 75 -2.48 5.23 -4.80
C TRP A 75 -1.24 6.01 -4.39
N ASN A 76 -1.28 7.33 -4.50
CA ASN A 76 -0.17 8.20 -4.08
C ASN A 76 -0.51 8.83 -2.74
N PHE A 77 0.16 8.38 -1.69
CA PHE A 77 -0.02 8.89 -0.34
C PHE A 77 1.02 9.96 -0.05
N PHE A 78 0.56 11.16 0.30
CA PHE A 78 1.39 12.19 0.90
C PHE A 78 1.45 11.94 2.39
N ILE A 79 2.60 11.60 2.90
CA ILE A 79 2.81 11.21 4.29
C ILE A 79 3.74 12.17 5.01
N HIS A 80 3.70 12.13 6.34
CA HIS A 80 4.62 12.85 7.19
C HIS A 80 5.65 11.92 7.79
N ARG A 81 6.87 12.42 7.89
CA ARG A 81 7.90 11.83 8.71
C ARG A 81 8.04 12.68 9.95
N TYR A 82 8.00 12.04 11.10
CA TYR A 82 8.03 12.71 12.40
C TYR A 82 9.37 12.52 13.10
N GLN A 83 9.71 13.49 13.95
CA GLN A 83 10.80 13.37 14.88
C GLN A 83 10.27 13.60 16.31
N CYS A 84 10.74 12.77 17.25
CA CYS A 84 10.38 12.88 18.66
C CYS A 84 11.12 14.03 19.32
N ASN A 85 10.40 14.81 20.13
CA ASN A 85 10.99 15.91 20.92
C ASN A 85 11.84 15.39 22.08
N CYS A 86 11.59 14.17 22.56
CA CYS A 86 12.29 13.59 23.71
C CYS A 86 13.51 12.74 23.33
N CYS A 87 13.30 11.67 22.56
CA CYS A 87 14.36 10.74 22.19
C CYS A 87 15.05 11.08 20.87
N HIS A 88 14.53 12.05 20.11
CA HIS A 88 15.03 12.51 18.81
C HIS A 88 15.02 11.44 17.70
N GLU A 89 14.37 10.30 17.94
CA GLU A 89 14.18 9.28 16.91
C GLU A 89 13.20 9.75 15.84
N THR A 90 13.45 9.35 14.61
CA THR A 90 12.56 9.64 13.47
C THR A 90 11.76 8.39 13.12
N PHE A 91 10.53 8.60 12.65
CA PHE A 91 9.68 7.53 12.15
C PHE A 91 8.73 8.07 11.09
N THR A 92 8.27 7.18 10.23
CA THR A 92 7.35 7.52 9.12
C THR A 92 5.95 7.05 9.46
N GLU A 93 4.94 7.80 9.03
CA GLU A 93 3.54 7.37 9.13
C GLU A 93 3.35 6.00 8.48
N GLU A 94 2.59 5.15 9.14
CA GLU A 94 2.18 3.88 8.57
C GLU A 94 1.01 4.08 7.60
N ILE A 95 1.06 3.37 6.48
CA ILE A 95 -0.04 3.29 5.54
C ILE A 95 -0.77 1.97 5.82
N PRO A 96 -2.00 2.01 6.38
CA PRO A 96 -2.68 0.80 6.84
C PRO A 96 -3.04 -0.18 5.72
N PHE A 97 -3.08 0.27 4.48
CA PHE A 97 -3.47 -0.53 3.32
C PHE A 97 -2.27 -1.15 2.58
N LYS A 98 -1.06 -0.88 3.04
CA LYS A 98 0.16 -1.37 2.42
C LYS A 98 0.47 -2.79 2.87
N TYR A 99 0.71 -3.69 1.92
CA TYR A 99 1.23 -5.03 2.23
C TYR A 99 2.69 -4.93 2.69
N PRO A 100 3.04 -5.48 3.86
CA PRO A 100 4.37 -5.29 4.45
C PRO A 100 5.53 -5.70 3.53
N GLY A 101 6.58 -4.88 3.49
CA GLY A 101 7.77 -5.13 2.68
C GLY A 101 7.60 -4.94 1.19
N THR A 102 6.48 -4.39 0.74
CA THR A 102 6.16 -4.17 -0.67
C THR A 102 5.61 -2.78 -0.93
N ARG A 103 5.37 -2.46 -2.19
CA ARG A 103 4.69 -1.24 -2.63
C ARG A 103 3.36 -1.57 -3.32
N ILE A 104 2.65 -2.55 -2.81
CA ILE A 104 1.31 -2.90 -3.29
C ILE A 104 0.31 -2.84 -2.13
N ALA A 105 -0.96 -2.63 -2.47
CA ALA A 105 -2.04 -2.68 -1.49
C ALA A 105 -2.32 -4.13 -1.07
N TYR A 106 -2.85 -4.31 0.14
CA TYR A 106 -3.28 -5.63 0.64
C TYR A 106 -4.22 -6.34 -0.34
N ARG A 107 -5.12 -5.58 -0.95
CA ARG A 107 -6.08 -6.11 -1.93
C ARG A 107 -5.38 -6.70 -3.15
N ALA A 108 -4.33 -6.03 -3.65
CA ALA A 108 -3.51 -6.53 -4.75
C ALA A 108 -2.75 -7.79 -4.36
N ALA A 109 -2.21 -7.84 -3.14
CA ALA A 109 -1.54 -9.04 -2.62
C ALA A 109 -2.51 -10.22 -2.51
N ASN A 110 -3.70 -10.00 -2.00
CA ASN A 110 -4.74 -11.04 -1.89
C ASN A 110 -5.16 -11.56 -3.27
N TRP A 111 -5.22 -10.69 -4.26
CA TRP A 111 -5.51 -11.07 -5.64
C TRP A 111 -4.43 -11.98 -6.22
N ILE A 112 -3.15 -11.63 -6.01
CA ILE A 112 -2.00 -12.48 -6.39
C ILE A 112 -2.08 -13.84 -5.70
N LYS A 113 -2.40 -13.87 -4.41
CA LYS A 113 -2.56 -15.12 -3.64
C LYS A 113 -3.61 -16.04 -4.26
N GLY A 114 -4.66 -15.48 -4.86
CA GLY A 114 -5.70 -16.24 -5.56
C GLY A 114 -5.21 -16.94 -6.84
N PHE A 115 -4.20 -16.39 -7.51
CA PHE A 115 -3.65 -16.98 -8.74
C PHE A 115 -2.61 -18.09 -8.48
N LEU A 116 -1.88 -18.02 -7.38
CA LEU A 116 -0.79 -18.95 -7.10
C LEU A 116 -1.22 -20.44 -7.06
N PRO A 117 -2.37 -20.81 -6.44
CA PRO A 117 -2.85 -22.19 -6.47
C PRO A 117 -3.29 -22.69 -7.84
N GLN A 118 -3.54 -21.79 -8.79
CA GLN A 118 -4.01 -22.13 -10.13
C GLN A 118 -2.90 -22.55 -11.10
N LYS A 119 -1.69 -22.77 -10.59
CA LYS A 119 -0.51 -23.14 -11.36
C LYS A 119 -0.12 -22.15 -12.46
N MET A 120 -0.47 -20.89 -12.29
CA MET A 120 -0.02 -19.84 -13.18
C MET A 120 1.46 -19.53 -12.94
N SER A 121 2.22 -19.29 -14.01
CA SER A 121 3.60 -18.85 -13.89
C SER A 121 3.67 -17.42 -13.34
N ILE A 122 4.77 -17.09 -12.68
CA ILE A 122 5.02 -15.73 -12.18
C ILE A 122 4.96 -14.71 -13.32
N LYS A 123 5.48 -15.07 -14.50
CA LYS A 123 5.41 -14.23 -15.69
C LYS A 123 3.96 -13.94 -16.13
N ALA A 124 3.11 -14.96 -16.12
CA ALA A 124 1.69 -14.80 -16.46
C ALA A 124 0.97 -13.89 -15.45
N ILE A 125 1.26 -14.05 -14.15
CA ILE A 125 0.70 -13.19 -13.10
C ILE A 125 1.19 -11.74 -13.29
N GLN A 126 2.47 -11.52 -13.60
CA GLN A 126 3.01 -10.19 -13.88
C GLN A 126 2.30 -9.53 -15.08
N GLU A 127 2.09 -10.26 -16.15
CA GLU A 127 1.40 -9.74 -17.34
C GLU A 127 -0.05 -9.37 -17.03
N LEU A 128 -0.72 -10.16 -16.22
CA LEU A 128 -2.12 -9.95 -15.85
C LEU A 128 -2.30 -8.81 -14.86
N THR A 129 -1.41 -8.69 -13.87
CA THR A 129 -1.54 -7.73 -12.76
C THR A 129 -0.77 -6.44 -12.96
N GLY A 130 0.25 -6.44 -13.82
CA GLY A 130 1.19 -5.32 -13.95
C GLY A 130 2.13 -5.16 -12.75
N ILE A 131 2.14 -6.11 -11.83
CA ILE A 131 3.01 -6.11 -10.64
C ILE A 131 4.30 -6.84 -10.96
N HIS A 132 5.43 -6.24 -10.56
CA HIS A 132 6.75 -6.80 -10.85
C HIS A 132 6.95 -8.18 -10.21
N TRP A 133 7.64 -9.07 -10.89
CA TRP A 133 7.87 -10.45 -10.47
C TRP A 133 8.52 -10.58 -9.08
N ASP A 134 9.39 -9.65 -8.69
CA ASP A 134 9.99 -9.61 -7.36
C ASP A 134 8.95 -9.51 -6.25
N THR A 135 7.97 -8.66 -6.44
CA THR A 135 6.86 -8.48 -5.48
C THR A 135 5.99 -9.73 -5.42
N ILE A 136 5.70 -10.32 -6.59
CA ILE A 136 4.93 -11.58 -6.67
C ILE A 136 5.67 -12.70 -5.92
N ARG A 137 6.99 -12.78 -6.06
CA ARG A 137 7.81 -13.75 -5.32
C ARG A 137 7.77 -13.54 -3.81
N LYS A 138 7.78 -12.30 -3.35
CA LYS A 138 7.66 -12.00 -1.91
C LYS A 138 6.33 -12.50 -1.36
N VAL A 139 5.24 -12.27 -2.06
CA VAL A 139 3.91 -12.78 -1.68
C VAL A 139 3.91 -14.31 -1.67
N GLN A 140 4.51 -14.94 -2.67
CA GLN A 140 4.61 -16.41 -2.75
C GLN A 140 5.39 -16.99 -1.58
N ARG A 141 6.52 -16.39 -1.21
CA ARG A 141 7.35 -16.86 -0.08
C ARG A 141 6.58 -16.82 1.24
N GLU A 142 5.82 -15.77 1.48
CA GLU A 142 5.02 -15.66 2.70
C GLU A 142 3.96 -16.75 2.80
N ILE A 143 3.30 -17.09 1.70
CA ILE A 143 2.34 -18.21 1.66
C ILE A 143 3.05 -19.53 1.96
N MET A 144 4.22 -19.76 1.41
CA MET A 144 5.00 -20.97 1.66
C MET A 144 5.45 -21.06 3.12
N ASP A 145 5.91 -19.95 3.70
CA ASP A 145 6.31 -19.88 5.09
C ASP A 145 5.13 -20.12 6.03
N GLU A 146 3.97 -19.53 5.77
CA GLU A 146 2.74 -19.80 6.52
C GLU A 146 2.32 -21.27 6.43
N SER A 147 2.46 -21.89 5.27
CA SER A 147 2.13 -23.31 5.07
C SER A 147 3.07 -24.22 5.85
N ILE A 148 4.36 -23.94 5.88
CA ILE A 148 5.37 -24.66 6.66
C ILE A 148 5.07 -24.51 8.14
N TRP A 149 4.81 -23.30 8.59
CA TRP A 149 4.50 -23.02 10.00
C TRP A 149 3.23 -23.74 10.47
N LYS A 150 2.20 -23.80 9.65
CA LYS A 150 0.98 -24.57 9.95
C LYS A 150 1.24 -26.07 10.02
N ARG A 151 2.14 -26.61 9.21
CA ARG A 151 2.52 -28.03 9.23
C ARG A 151 3.30 -28.38 10.50
N GLU A 152 4.17 -27.51 10.97
CA GLU A 152 4.95 -27.72 12.20
C GLU A 152 4.09 -27.67 13.47
N LYS A 153 2.94 -26.98 13.44
CA LYS A 153 2.00 -26.90 14.59
C LYS A 153 0.95 -28.03 14.63
N CYS A 154 0.83 -28.78 13.59
CA CYS A 154 0.01 -29.99 13.59
C CYS A 154 0.88 -31.17 13.98
#